data_1555fedaefd5b92a0df33e7a647e47d7
#
_entry.id   1555fedaefd5b92a0df33e7a647e47d7
#
_cell.length_a   1.000
_cell.length_b   1.000
_cell.length_c   1.000
_cell.angle_alpha   90.00
_cell.angle_beta   90.00
_cell.angle_gamma   90.00
#
_symmetry.space_group_name_H-M   'P 1'
#
loop_
_entity.id
_entity.type
_entity.pdbx_description
1 polymer ?
#
loop_
_entity_poly.entity_id
_entity_poly.type
_entity_poly.pdbx_seq_one_letter_code
_entity_poly.pdbx_strand_id
1 'polypeptide(L)'
;MIEIATARIHLAILPCDHSLGRPLHFRYVVAAFALLTAIAATPLASARAAGFDVSVESPTLSGFFGHSVTMRAEILTPDDYDTHPERRYPTLYVVHAFGPTFRPLLEHYHQWRAASGSTPTPFVVVFLDATSPSGHNEFADSAQDGPWGQALTHDFIPALEAHNHLITRPDARFVAGHSSGGWSALWLQITYPNMFGGAWAIAPDPLDFHDFTGVDLLATPPANFFRDERGTDRAFFRVNGRDTSTLERFVDADGRRTGGQFDSFDAVFSPRGTDGKPQPLFDRKTGIIDPAVAAYWEEHYDMTELLKRSWPTLGPQLVGKINIFVGSQDTFHLESSVARFADAVHALGSDARISIIRGADHWSIFHVQGSLIARIVHEASDAYERSRALARRASIHARNFASAP
;
A
#
# COMPACT_ATOMS: atom_id res chain seq x y z
N MET A 1 11.27 -23.05 -41.52
CA MET A 1 9.88 -23.48 -41.35
C MET A 1 9.83 -24.36 -40.11
N ILE A 2 9.35 -23.80 -39.04
CA ILE A 2 9.11 -24.52 -37.78
C ILE A 2 7.62 -24.30 -37.46
N GLU A 3 6.88 -25.40 -37.53
CA GLU A 3 5.45 -25.43 -37.23
C GLU A 3 5.22 -25.17 -35.72
N ILE A 4 4.35 -24.22 -35.45
CA ILE A 4 3.87 -23.96 -34.08
C ILE A 4 2.61 -24.82 -33.88
N ALA A 5 2.72 -25.87 -33.08
CA ALA A 5 1.60 -26.70 -32.66
C ALA A 5 0.72 -25.94 -31.67
N THR A 6 -0.47 -25.56 -32.08
CA THR A 6 -1.53 -25.00 -31.22
C THR A 6 -2.20 -26.11 -30.42
N ALA A 7 -1.91 -26.23 -29.14
CA ALA A 7 -2.65 -27.11 -28.23
C ALA A 7 -4.00 -26.48 -27.87
N ARG A 8 -5.10 -27.03 -28.38
CA ARG A 8 -6.46 -26.70 -27.95
C ARG A 8 -6.75 -27.42 -26.63
N ILE A 9 -6.91 -26.67 -25.57
CA ILE A 9 -7.41 -27.21 -24.29
C ILE A 9 -8.93 -27.30 -24.38
N HIS A 10 -9.47 -28.53 -24.41
CA HIS A 10 -10.90 -28.78 -24.29
C HIS A 10 -11.28 -28.72 -22.80
N LEU A 11 -12.04 -27.70 -22.44
CA LEU A 11 -12.68 -27.62 -21.13
C LEU A 11 -13.90 -28.54 -21.12
N ALA A 12 -13.79 -29.71 -20.50
CA ALA A 12 -14.94 -30.61 -20.30
C ALA A 12 -15.82 -30.03 -19.20
N ILE A 13 -17.00 -29.57 -19.58
CA ILE A 13 -18.07 -29.18 -18.64
C ILE A 13 -18.75 -30.47 -18.20
N LEU A 14 -18.54 -30.86 -16.93
CA LEU A 14 -19.31 -31.94 -16.31
C LEU A 14 -20.64 -31.39 -15.80
N PRO A 15 -21.76 -32.14 -15.93
CA PRO A 15 -23.08 -31.66 -15.50
C PRO A 15 -23.18 -31.53 -13.99
N CYS A 16 -23.82 -30.44 -13.52
CA CYS A 16 -24.13 -30.21 -12.12
C CYS A 16 -25.15 -31.23 -11.60
N ASP A 17 -24.76 -31.97 -10.60
CA ASP A 17 -25.66 -32.74 -9.76
C ASP A 17 -26.22 -31.84 -8.64
N HIS A 18 -27.55 -31.71 -8.59
CA HIS A 18 -28.29 -30.76 -7.76
C HIS A 18 -28.60 -31.27 -6.35
N SER A 19 -27.76 -32.09 -5.76
CA SER A 19 -28.07 -32.65 -4.45
C SER A 19 -26.96 -32.55 -3.42
N LEU A 20 -26.44 -31.35 -3.08
CA LEU A 20 -25.81 -31.11 -1.76
C LEU A 20 -25.41 -29.61 -1.70
N GLY A 21 -26.14 -28.83 -0.90
CA GLY A 21 -25.95 -27.40 -0.68
C GLY A 21 -24.67 -27.06 0.10
N ARG A 22 -23.58 -26.91 -0.60
CA ARG A 22 -22.35 -26.29 -0.10
C ARG A 22 -21.78 -25.32 -1.16
N PRO A 23 -21.47 -24.08 -0.82
CA PRO A 23 -20.96 -23.10 -1.78
C PRO A 23 -19.54 -23.44 -2.18
N LEU A 24 -19.37 -23.98 -3.38
CA LEU A 24 -18.06 -24.34 -3.98
C LEU A 24 -17.23 -23.12 -4.42
N HIS A 25 -17.82 -21.94 -4.49
CA HIS A 25 -17.18 -20.81 -5.15
C HIS A 25 -16.01 -20.16 -4.39
N PHE A 26 -15.98 -20.27 -3.05
CA PHE A 26 -14.89 -19.66 -2.26
C PHE A 26 -13.59 -20.47 -2.28
N ARG A 27 -13.63 -21.76 -2.58
CA ARG A 27 -12.42 -22.57 -2.75
C ARG A 27 -11.61 -22.20 -3.98
N TYR A 28 -12.24 -21.63 -5.02
CA TYR A 28 -11.57 -21.27 -6.25
C TYR A 28 -10.83 -19.90 -6.19
N VAL A 29 -11.27 -18.99 -5.36
CA VAL A 29 -10.55 -17.72 -5.16
C VAL A 29 -9.21 -17.96 -4.45
N VAL A 30 -9.16 -18.91 -3.52
CA VAL A 30 -7.90 -19.29 -2.83
C VAL A 30 -7.03 -20.18 -3.74
N ALA A 31 -7.63 -21.00 -4.62
CA ALA A 31 -6.87 -21.81 -5.57
C ALA A 31 -6.34 -21.00 -6.77
N ALA A 32 -7.00 -19.89 -7.16
CA ALA A 32 -6.49 -18.99 -8.18
C ALA A 32 -5.20 -18.27 -7.72
N PHE A 33 -5.02 -18.02 -6.43
CA PHE A 33 -3.75 -17.54 -5.88
C PHE A 33 -2.61 -18.58 -5.98
N ALA A 34 -2.92 -19.87 -6.02
CA ALA A 34 -1.94 -20.94 -6.13
C ALA A 34 -1.71 -21.43 -7.58
N LEU A 35 -2.65 -21.16 -8.52
CA LEU A 35 -2.61 -21.71 -9.88
C LEU A 35 -2.04 -20.75 -10.92
N LEU A 36 -1.87 -19.46 -10.63
CA LEU A 36 -1.21 -18.50 -11.53
C LEU A 36 0.33 -18.59 -11.51
N THR A 37 0.91 -19.44 -10.65
CA THR A 37 2.36 -19.64 -10.55
C THR A 37 2.90 -20.80 -11.42
N ALA A 38 2.09 -21.46 -12.24
CA ALA A 38 2.48 -22.69 -12.93
C ALA A 38 2.44 -22.60 -14.47
N ILE A 39 2.64 -21.44 -15.11
CA ILE A 39 2.80 -21.40 -16.57
C ILE A 39 4.07 -20.64 -16.96
N ALA A 40 4.97 -21.41 -17.59
CA ALA A 40 6.15 -21.02 -18.37
C ALA A 40 7.46 -20.77 -17.62
N ALA A 41 8.07 -21.83 -17.11
CA ALA A 41 9.52 -21.87 -16.95
C ALA A 41 10.18 -22.26 -18.28
N THR A 42 10.53 -21.28 -19.12
CA THR A 42 11.67 -21.42 -20.02
C THR A 42 12.86 -20.70 -19.37
N PRO A 43 14.03 -21.34 -19.25
CA PRO A 43 15.18 -20.67 -18.67
C PRO A 43 15.82 -19.76 -19.72
N LEU A 44 15.37 -18.51 -19.83
CA LEU A 44 16.30 -17.45 -20.14
C LEU A 44 17.14 -17.28 -18.88
N ALA A 45 18.43 -17.62 -18.95
CA ALA A 45 19.41 -17.23 -17.96
C ALA A 45 19.52 -15.70 -17.96
N SER A 46 18.53 -15.02 -17.39
CA SER A 46 18.63 -13.62 -17.06
C SER A 46 19.50 -13.56 -15.80
N ALA A 47 20.54 -12.75 -15.84
CA ALA A 47 21.35 -12.42 -14.69
C ALA A 47 20.42 -12.20 -13.50
N ARG A 48 20.54 -13.01 -12.48
CA ARG A 48 19.72 -12.96 -11.28
C ARG A 48 19.87 -11.54 -10.75
N ALA A 49 18.80 -10.79 -10.70
CA ALA A 49 18.83 -9.47 -10.12
C ALA A 49 19.56 -9.55 -8.78
N ALA A 50 20.59 -8.72 -8.58
CA ALA A 50 21.28 -8.64 -7.32
C ALA A 50 20.31 -8.05 -6.29
N GLY A 51 19.47 -8.90 -5.69
CA GLY A 51 18.62 -8.59 -4.57
C GLY A 51 19.16 -9.29 -3.35
N PHE A 52 19.09 -8.66 -2.20
CA PHE A 52 19.51 -9.24 -0.94
C PHE A 52 18.53 -8.85 0.19
N ASP A 53 18.31 -9.83 1.07
CA ASP A 53 17.51 -9.63 2.28
C ASP A 53 18.28 -8.76 3.27
N VAL A 54 17.58 -7.85 3.92
CA VAL A 54 18.10 -7.06 5.03
C VAL A 54 17.19 -7.20 6.23
N SER A 55 17.82 -7.23 7.41
CA SER A 55 17.13 -7.29 8.70
C SER A 55 17.77 -6.28 9.65
N VAL A 56 16.96 -5.48 10.29
CA VAL A 56 17.38 -4.46 11.25
C VAL A 56 16.59 -4.66 12.52
N GLU A 57 17.26 -4.87 13.65
CA GLU A 57 16.59 -4.84 14.95
C GLU A 57 16.11 -3.42 15.23
N SER A 58 14.84 -3.29 15.63
CA SER A 58 14.23 -2.00 15.97
C SER A 58 14.19 -1.81 17.48
N PRO A 59 14.97 -0.91 18.05
CA PRO A 59 14.85 -0.52 19.44
C PRO A 59 13.46 0.02 19.79
N THR A 60 12.84 0.77 18.88
CA THR A 60 11.50 1.33 19.02
C THR A 60 10.45 0.25 19.22
N LEU A 61 10.40 -0.75 18.34
CA LEU A 61 9.45 -1.87 18.44
C LEU A 61 9.81 -2.79 19.61
N SER A 62 11.10 -3.08 19.80
CA SER A 62 11.57 -3.93 20.91
C SER A 62 11.19 -3.35 22.26
N GLY A 63 11.28 -2.03 22.42
CA GLY A 63 10.82 -1.32 23.62
C GLY A 63 9.31 -1.41 23.83
N PHE A 64 8.53 -1.30 22.76
CA PHE A 64 7.07 -1.41 22.81
C PHE A 64 6.60 -2.82 23.20
N PHE A 65 7.16 -3.84 22.55
CA PHE A 65 6.73 -5.23 22.74
C PHE A 65 7.40 -5.93 23.92
N GLY A 66 8.48 -5.36 24.48
CA GLY A 66 9.23 -5.97 25.58
C GLY A 66 10.10 -7.17 25.18
N HIS A 67 10.33 -7.39 23.89
CA HIS A 67 11.21 -8.40 23.32
C HIS A 67 11.85 -7.90 22.03
N SER A 68 12.94 -8.52 21.58
CA SER A 68 13.59 -8.16 20.32
C SER A 68 12.65 -8.30 19.14
N VAL A 69 12.50 -7.22 18.35
CA VAL A 69 11.72 -7.18 17.12
C VAL A 69 12.60 -6.70 15.97
N THR A 70 12.56 -7.44 14.88
CA THR A 70 13.38 -7.17 13.69
C THR A 70 12.49 -6.78 12.51
N MET A 71 12.77 -5.64 11.92
CA MET A 71 12.18 -5.21 10.64
C MET A 71 12.96 -5.83 9.48
N ARG A 72 12.26 -6.15 8.40
CA ARG A 72 12.85 -6.84 7.25
C ARG A 72 12.47 -6.15 5.94
N ALA A 73 13.36 -6.26 4.96
CA ALA A 73 13.10 -5.86 3.59
C ALA A 73 13.95 -6.68 2.61
N GLU A 74 13.58 -6.64 1.34
CA GLU A 74 14.44 -7.06 0.24
C GLU A 74 14.87 -5.82 -0.56
N ILE A 75 16.17 -5.72 -0.83
CA ILE A 75 16.76 -4.59 -1.58
C ILE A 75 17.07 -5.06 -2.99
N LEU A 76 16.59 -4.31 -3.99
CA LEU A 76 16.98 -4.45 -5.38
C LEU A 76 17.89 -3.30 -5.78
N THR A 77 19.06 -3.63 -6.26
CA THR A 77 20.07 -2.67 -6.68
C THR A 77 20.08 -2.45 -8.20
N PRO A 78 20.45 -1.25 -8.67
CA PRO A 78 20.78 -1.02 -10.07
C PRO A 78 21.96 -1.87 -10.56
N ASP A 79 22.06 -2.07 -11.87
CA ASP A 79 23.12 -2.92 -12.47
C ASP A 79 24.54 -2.43 -12.21
N ASP A 80 24.70 -1.13 -12.00
CA ASP A 80 26.00 -0.49 -11.74
C ASP A 80 26.32 -0.32 -10.24
N TYR A 81 25.48 -0.84 -9.36
CA TYR A 81 25.58 -0.64 -7.90
C TYR A 81 26.91 -1.13 -7.32
N ASP A 82 27.31 -2.36 -7.66
CA ASP A 82 28.53 -2.98 -7.13
C ASP A 82 29.81 -2.48 -7.84
N THR A 83 29.66 -1.97 -9.06
CA THR A 83 30.80 -1.47 -9.86
C THR A 83 31.15 0.00 -9.59
N HIS A 84 30.27 0.73 -8.88
CA HIS A 84 30.43 2.14 -8.55
C HIS A 84 30.21 2.40 -7.04
N PRO A 85 31.09 1.93 -6.17
CA PRO A 85 30.91 2.02 -4.71
C PRO A 85 30.86 3.47 -4.17
N GLU A 86 31.38 4.44 -4.94
CA GLU A 86 31.33 5.87 -4.62
C GLU A 86 29.97 6.51 -4.94
N ARG A 87 29.18 5.88 -5.81
CA ARG A 87 27.87 6.40 -6.23
C ARG A 87 26.82 6.21 -5.14
N ARG A 88 25.96 7.20 -4.96
CA ARG A 88 24.79 7.12 -4.08
C ARG A 88 23.52 7.22 -4.92
N TYR A 89 22.51 6.45 -4.52
CA TYR A 89 21.26 6.28 -5.26
C TYR A 89 20.07 6.84 -4.46
N PRO A 90 19.09 7.46 -5.12
CA PRO A 90 17.79 7.69 -4.50
C PRO A 90 17.12 6.34 -4.23
N THR A 91 16.19 6.32 -3.26
CA THR A 91 15.54 5.10 -2.80
C THR A 91 14.04 5.18 -3.02
N LEU A 92 13.46 4.11 -3.56
CA LEU A 92 12.03 3.90 -3.62
C LEU A 92 11.67 2.75 -2.67
N TYR A 93 11.00 3.09 -1.57
CA TYR A 93 10.44 2.13 -0.64
C TYR A 93 9.09 1.65 -1.17
N VAL A 94 8.87 0.34 -1.21
CA VAL A 94 7.63 -0.26 -1.71
C VAL A 94 7.00 -1.10 -0.61
N VAL A 95 5.75 -0.79 -0.27
CA VAL A 95 4.96 -1.52 0.73
C VAL A 95 4.00 -2.47 0.01
N HIS A 96 3.97 -3.74 0.43
CA HIS A 96 3.10 -4.74 -0.18
C HIS A 96 1.63 -4.58 0.25
N ALA A 97 0.72 -5.20 -0.50
CA ALA A 97 -0.69 -5.33 -0.13
C ALA A 97 -0.87 -6.30 1.05
N PHE A 98 -2.06 -6.30 1.66
CA PHE A 98 -2.41 -7.29 2.68
C PHE A 98 -2.13 -8.72 2.19
N GLY A 99 -1.48 -9.50 3.03
CA GLY A 99 -1.14 -10.90 2.74
C GLY A 99 -0.21 -11.50 3.79
N PRO A 100 -0.08 -12.83 3.81
CA PRO A 100 0.68 -13.54 4.85
C PRO A 100 2.20 -13.34 4.76
N THR A 101 2.68 -12.75 3.68
CA THR A 101 4.11 -12.47 3.45
C THR A 101 4.26 -11.54 2.24
N PHE A 102 5.32 -10.75 2.23
CA PHE A 102 5.67 -9.91 1.07
C PHE A 102 6.28 -10.71 -0.11
N ARG A 103 6.78 -11.93 0.13
CA ARG A 103 7.50 -12.75 -0.85
C ARG A 103 6.72 -13.15 -2.11
N PRO A 104 5.42 -13.45 -2.10
CA PRO A 104 4.67 -13.73 -3.33
C PRO A 104 4.56 -12.55 -4.29
N LEU A 105 4.85 -11.33 -3.83
CA LEU A 105 4.88 -10.12 -4.65
C LEU A 105 6.23 -9.90 -5.35
N LEU A 106 7.20 -10.81 -5.16
CA LEU A 106 8.49 -10.81 -5.85
C LEU A 106 8.38 -10.78 -7.38
N GLU A 107 7.27 -11.28 -7.94
CA GLU A 107 7.04 -11.24 -9.37
C GLU A 107 6.96 -9.79 -9.91
N HIS A 108 6.46 -8.87 -9.08
CA HIS A 108 6.46 -7.45 -9.41
C HIS A 108 7.85 -6.80 -9.23
N TYR A 109 8.77 -7.40 -8.48
CA TYR A 109 10.13 -6.88 -8.28
C TYR A 109 10.89 -6.68 -9.58
N HIS A 110 10.82 -7.65 -10.47
CA HIS A 110 11.48 -7.53 -11.76
C HIS A 110 10.95 -6.36 -12.59
N GLN A 111 9.65 -6.07 -12.44
CA GLN A 111 9.02 -4.92 -13.10
C GLN A 111 9.51 -3.61 -12.49
N TRP A 112 9.58 -3.50 -11.17
CA TRP A 112 10.10 -2.34 -10.45
C TRP A 112 11.58 -2.09 -10.79
N ARG A 113 12.39 -3.13 -10.82
CA ARG A 113 13.80 -3.03 -11.17
C ARG A 113 14.00 -2.63 -12.63
N ALA A 114 13.32 -3.27 -13.55
CA ALA A 114 13.40 -2.94 -14.97
C ALA A 114 12.99 -1.48 -15.22
N ALA A 115 11.92 -1.02 -14.57
CA ALA A 115 11.48 0.36 -14.62
C ALA A 115 12.53 1.32 -14.05
N SER A 116 13.13 0.99 -12.89
CA SER A 116 14.20 1.77 -12.27
C SER A 116 15.42 1.91 -13.17
N GLY A 117 15.85 0.85 -13.84
CA GLY A 117 16.97 0.86 -14.77
C GLY A 117 16.72 1.69 -16.05
N SER A 118 15.46 1.97 -16.37
CA SER A 118 15.09 2.77 -17.56
C SER A 118 15.07 4.29 -17.33
N THR A 119 15.26 4.74 -16.08
CA THR A 119 15.27 6.18 -15.74
C THR A 119 16.66 6.79 -15.86
N PRO A 120 16.78 8.13 -16.08
CA PRO A 120 18.07 8.82 -16.12
C PRO A 120 18.87 8.67 -14.82
N THR A 121 18.17 8.54 -13.69
CA THR A 121 18.79 8.25 -12.39
C THR A 121 18.15 6.98 -11.84
N PRO A 122 18.85 5.85 -11.86
CA PRO A 122 18.32 4.60 -11.33
C PRO A 122 18.15 4.65 -9.80
N PHE A 123 17.16 3.92 -9.31
CA PHE A 123 16.83 3.82 -7.90
C PHE A 123 17.30 2.50 -7.31
N VAL A 124 17.66 2.53 -6.04
CA VAL A 124 17.58 1.35 -5.19
C VAL A 124 16.11 1.18 -4.77
N VAL A 125 15.54 0.01 -5.00
CA VAL A 125 14.17 -0.31 -4.61
C VAL A 125 14.20 -1.19 -3.37
N VAL A 126 13.49 -0.78 -2.33
CA VAL A 126 13.44 -1.48 -1.03
C VAL A 126 12.03 -1.97 -0.80
N PHE A 127 11.83 -3.27 -0.85
CA PHE A 127 10.54 -3.91 -0.55
C PHE A 127 10.44 -4.17 0.94
N LEU A 128 9.61 -3.39 1.60
CA LEU A 128 9.38 -3.45 3.03
C LEU A 128 8.45 -4.62 3.40
N ASP A 129 8.79 -5.34 4.45
CA ASP A 129 7.92 -6.34 5.07
C ASP A 129 7.00 -5.63 6.07
N ALA A 130 5.73 -5.49 5.72
CA ALA A 130 4.69 -4.91 6.56
C ALA A 130 3.91 -5.97 7.36
N THR A 131 4.38 -7.21 7.41
CA THR A 131 3.71 -8.27 8.18
C THR A 131 3.93 -8.09 9.68
N SER A 132 2.89 -8.29 10.47
CA SER A 132 2.91 -8.37 11.92
C SER A 132 2.20 -9.64 12.40
N PRO A 133 2.30 -10.02 13.68
CA PRO A 133 1.52 -11.14 14.22
C PRO A 133 0.01 -10.99 14.03
N SER A 134 -0.47 -9.75 13.90
CA SER A 134 -1.90 -9.43 13.71
C SER A 134 -2.31 -9.35 12.24
N GLY A 135 -1.37 -9.46 11.30
CA GLY A 135 -1.60 -9.33 9.86
C GLY A 135 -0.68 -8.29 9.22
N HIS A 136 -1.23 -7.22 8.65
CA HIS A 136 -0.48 -6.10 8.06
C HIS A 136 -0.41 -4.93 9.05
N ASN A 137 0.78 -4.34 9.27
CA ASN A 137 0.98 -3.29 10.28
C ASN A 137 0.70 -1.87 9.77
N GLU A 138 0.38 -1.70 8.50
CA GLU A 138 0.10 -0.42 7.83
C GLU A 138 1.21 0.63 7.96
N PHE A 139 2.36 0.30 8.53
CA PHE A 139 3.35 1.26 8.99
C PHE A 139 2.74 2.44 9.79
N ALA A 140 1.64 2.17 10.48
CA ALA A 140 1.01 3.13 11.38
C ALA A 140 1.66 3.09 12.76
N ASP A 141 1.53 4.20 13.49
CA ASP A 141 1.89 4.24 14.90
C ASP A 141 0.64 3.87 15.71
N SER A 142 0.52 2.60 16.03
CA SER A 142 -0.65 2.00 16.65
C SER A 142 -0.48 1.87 18.18
N ALA A 143 -1.56 2.15 18.90
CA ALA A 143 -1.62 1.90 20.34
C ALA A 143 -1.57 0.40 20.68
N GLN A 144 -2.01 -0.47 19.76
CA GLN A 144 -2.11 -1.92 19.95
C GLN A 144 -1.02 -2.69 19.19
N ASP A 145 -0.80 -2.38 17.92
CA ASP A 145 0.13 -3.11 17.03
C ASP A 145 1.55 -2.52 17.01
N GLY A 146 1.81 -1.42 17.72
CA GLY A 146 3.13 -0.81 17.88
C GLY A 146 3.43 0.35 16.94
N PRO A 147 4.53 1.09 17.22
CA PRO A 147 4.90 2.32 16.51
C PRO A 147 5.72 2.01 15.24
N TRP A 148 5.12 1.35 14.24
CA TRP A 148 5.81 0.90 13.03
C TRP A 148 6.30 2.04 12.13
N GLY A 149 5.57 3.15 12.08
CA GLY A 149 5.99 4.35 11.35
C GLY A 149 7.24 4.97 11.96
N GLN A 150 7.27 5.11 13.29
CA GLN A 150 8.47 5.56 14.02
C GLN A 150 9.64 4.61 13.82
N ALA A 151 9.42 3.31 13.95
CA ALA A 151 10.45 2.30 13.75
C ALA A 151 11.04 2.35 12.33
N LEU A 152 10.20 2.49 11.31
CA LEU A 152 10.66 2.62 9.93
C LEU A 152 11.55 3.87 9.77
N THR A 153 11.09 5.00 10.28
CA THR A 153 11.72 6.30 10.02
C THR A 153 12.92 6.60 10.92
N HIS A 154 12.96 6.07 12.13
CA HIS A 154 14.01 6.34 13.11
C HIS A 154 15.02 5.20 13.29
N ASP A 155 14.61 3.93 13.04
CA ASP A 155 15.49 2.78 13.21
C ASP A 155 15.91 2.20 11.85
N PHE A 156 14.96 1.78 11.02
CA PHE A 156 15.21 1.00 9.82
C PHE A 156 15.88 1.81 8.71
N ILE A 157 15.28 2.94 8.29
CA ILE A 157 15.82 3.77 7.20
C ILE A 157 17.22 4.30 7.54
N PRO A 158 17.50 4.87 8.72
CA PRO A 158 18.85 5.29 9.08
C PRO A 158 19.88 4.15 9.07
N ALA A 159 19.52 2.98 9.61
CA ALA A 159 20.41 1.82 9.58
C ALA A 159 20.69 1.36 8.13
N LEU A 160 19.66 1.34 7.28
CA LEU A 160 19.82 0.99 5.88
C LEU A 160 20.74 1.96 5.15
N GLU A 161 20.58 3.25 5.35
CA GLU A 161 21.40 4.31 4.73
C GLU A 161 22.84 4.31 5.20
N ALA A 162 23.09 3.94 6.46
CA ALA A 162 24.44 3.85 7.01
C ALA A 162 25.28 2.73 6.37
N HIS A 163 24.62 1.66 5.89
CA HIS A 163 25.29 0.45 5.40
C HIS A 163 25.17 0.24 3.90
N ASN A 164 24.44 1.11 3.18
CA ASN A 164 24.20 0.98 1.75
C ASN A 164 24.49 2.29 1.01
N HIS A 165 24.64 2.21 -0.32
CA HIS A 165 24.94 3.36 -1.17
C HIS A 165 23.70 4.23 -1.44
N LEU A 166 23.06 4.74 -0.38
CA LEU A 166 21.82 5.50 -0.46
C LEU A 166 22.06 6.99 -0.20
N ILE A 167 21.21 7.83 -0.77
CA ILE A 167 21.19 9.26 -0.53
C ILE A 167 20.33 9.55 0.69
N THR A 168 20.91 10.18 1.71
CA THR A 168 20.30 10.40 3.03
C THR A 168 19.49 11.71 3.11
N ARG A 169 18.80 12.11 2.05
CA ARG A 169 18.00 13.33 2.00
C ARG A 169 16.53 13.02 1.71
N PRO A 170 15.57 13.77 2.27
CA PRO A 170 14.14 13.55 2.07
C PRO A 170 13.73 13.55 0.59
N ASP A 171 14.29 14.45 -0.21
CA ASP A 171 14.01 14.60 -1.64
C ASP A 171 14.59 13.49 -2.53
N ALA A 172 15.29 12.53 -1.92
CA ALA A 172 15.79 11.32 -2.56
C ALA A 172 15.16 10.04 -2.01
N ARG A 173 14.19 10.16 -1.09
CA ARG A 173 13.42 9.04 -0.56
C ARG A 173 11.99 9.13 -1.05
N PHE A 174 11.49 8.08 -1.63
CA PHE A 174 10.12 7.98 -2.15
C PHE A 174 9.46 6.73 -1.61
N VAL A 175 8.14 6.74 -1.53
CA VAL A 175 7.38 5.57 -1.04
C VAL A 175 6.22 5.27 -2.00
N ALA A 176 5.99 3.99 -2.26
CA ALA A 176 4.86 3.52 -3.05
C ALA A 176 4.27 2.27 -2.41
N GLY A 177 3.01 1.98 -2.72
CA GLY A 177 2.39 0.74 -2.25
C GLY A 177 1.03 0.50 -2.88
N HIS A 178 0.53 -0.72 -2.70
CA HIS A 178 -0.74 -1.17 -3.26
C HIS A 178 -1.68 -1.64 -2.14
N SER A 179 -2.96 -1.33 -2.22
CA SER A 179 -3.97 -1.73 -1.23
C SER A 179 -3.59 -1.23 0.17
N SER A 180 -3.45 -2.08 1.17
CA SER A 180 -2.91 -1.74 2.49
C SER A 180 -1.54 -1.06 2.41
N GLY A 181 -0.66 -1.51 1.49
CA GLY A 181 0.59 -0.80 1.23
C GLY A 181 0.40 0.58 0.59
N GLY A 182 -0.67 0.79 -0.17
CA GLY A 182 -1.06 2.10 -0.71
C GLY A 182 -1.50 3.06 0.39
N TRP A 183 -2.31 2.57 1.31
CA TRP A 183 -2.67 3.28 2.53
C TRP A 183 -1.41 3.65 3.33
N SER A 184 -0.54 2.66 3.59
CA SER A 184 0.72 2.84 4.31
C SER A 184 1.61 3.89 3.67
N ALA A 185 1.76 3.88 2.34
CA ALA A 185 2.59 4.84 1.63
C ALA A 185 2.09 6.28 1.81
N LEU A 186 0.77 6.47 1.71
CA LEU A 186 0.16 7.78 1.89
C LEU A 186 0.20 8.21 3.36
N TRP A 187 -0.08 7.31 4.30
CA TRP A 187 0.03 7.55 5.72
C TRP A 187 1.42 8.03 6.13
N LEU A 188 2.46 7.32 5.70
CA LEU A 188 3.87 7.70 5.94
C LEU A 188 4.19 9.08 5.38
N GLN A 189 3.71 9.42 4.18
CA GLN A 189 3.94 10.75 3.60
C GLN A 189 3.27 11.86 4.39
N ILE A 190 2.05 11.62 4.90
CA ILE A 190 1.28 12.62 5.65
C ILE A 190 1.82 12.79 7.07
N THR A 191 2.13 11.69 7.76
CA THR A 191 2.56 11.71 9.16
C THR A 191 4.04 12.03 9.33
N TYR A 192 4.86 11.71 8.32
CA TYR A 192 6.30 12.02 8.27
C TYR A 192 6.65 12.86 7.04
N PRO A 193 6.06 14.09 6.87
CA PRO A 193 6.13 14.85 5.62
C PRO A 193 7.55 15.30 5.24
N ASN A 194 8.47 15.32 6.21
CA ASN A 194 9.87 15.68 6.01
C ASN A 194 10.78 14.46 5.81
N MET A 195 10.21 13.24 5.79
CA MET A 195 10.98 12.01 5.55
C MET A 195 11.06 11.67 4.06
N PHE A 196 9.95 11.89 3.31
CA PHE A 196 9.83 11.47 1.93
C PHE A 196 9.60 12.66 0.98
N GLY A 197 10.14 12.54 -0.24
CA GLY A 197 9.98 13.48 -1.34
C GLY A 197 8.72 13.26 -2.18
N GLY A 198 7.98 12.18 -1.94
CA GLY A 198 6.71 11.87 -2.59
C GLY A 198 6.23 10.45 -2.31
N ALA A 199 4.90 10.28 -2.39
CA ALA A 199 4.23 9.00 -2.22
C ALA A 199 3.33 8.68 -3.43
N TRP A 200 3.25 7.39 -3.79
CA TRP A 200 2.36 6.84 -4.81
C TRP A 200 1.51 5.73 -4.20
N ALA A 201 0.25 6.02 -3.93
CA ALA A 201 -0.73 5.07 -3.40
C ALA A 201 -1.53 4.45 -4.56
N ILE A 202 -1.49 3.12 -4.67
CA ILE A 202 -2.20 2.37 -5.70
C ILE A 202 -3.35 1.63 -5.04
N ALA A 203 -4.59 1.93 -5.48
CA ALA A 203 -5.81 1.35 -4.91
C ALA A 203 -5.75 1.24 -3.37
N PRO A 204 -5.47 2.36 -2.66
CA PRO A 204 -5.28 2.34 -1.22
C PRO A 204 -6.52 1.85 -0.49
N ASP A 205 -6.37 1.22 0.65
CA ASP A 205 -7.44 0.97 1.61
C ASP A 205 -8.13 2.29 1.98
N PRO A 206 -9.35 2.30 2.57
CA PRO A 206 -10.16 3.50 2.73
C PRO A 206 -9.42 4.67 3.37
N LEU A 207 -9.45 5.83 2.72
CA LEU A 207 -8.82 7.09 3.13
C LEU A 207 -9.77 8.02 3.88
N ASP A 208 -11.07 7.77 3.75
CA ASP A 208 -12.18 8.52 4.33
C ASP A 208 -13.14 7.51 4.97
N PHE A 209 -13.28 7.55 6.29
CA PHE A 209 -14.04 6.55 7.03
C PHE A 209 -15.56 6.81 7.02
N HIS A 210 -16.01 7.89 6.41
CA HIS A 210 -17.39 8.01 5.96
C HIS A 210 -17.69 7.12 4.72
N ASP A 211 -16.68 6.45 4.18
CA ASP A 211 -16.84 5.44 3.14
C ASP A 211 -15.79 4.33 3.32
N PHE A 212 -15.97 3.52 4.32
CA PHE A 212 -15.12 2.35 4.53
C PHE A 212 -15.70 1.16 3.74
N THR A 213 -15.27 1.04 2.48
CA THR A 213 -15.79 0.02 1.55
C THR A 213 -17.33 0.03 1.39
N GLY A 214 -17.91 1.22 1.27
CA GLY A 214 -19.35 1.43 1.13
C GLY A 214 -20.11 1.52 2.47
N VAL A 215 -19.40 1.63 3.60
CA VAL A 215 -20.00 1.80 4.94
C VAL A 215 -19.55 3.12 5.53
N ASP A 216 -20.51 3.98 5.90
CA ASP A 216 -20.22 5.15 6.73
C ASP A 216 -20.08 4.71 8.19
N LEU A 217 -18.84 4.65 8.68
CA LEU A 217 -18.55 4.23 10.06
C LEU A 217 -19.05 5.24 11.10
N LEU A 218 -19.25 6.52 10.69
CA LEU A 218 -19.60 7.63 11.57
C LEU A 218 -21.10 8.00 11.47
N ALA A 219 -21.89 7.19 10.76
CA ALA A 219 -23.32 7.45 10.57
C ALA A 219 -24.09 7.57 11.90
N THR A 220 -25.06 8.48 11.93
CA THR A 220 -25.95 8.65 13.08
C THR A 220 -27.41 8.51 12.64
N PRO A 221 -28.17 7.48 13.08
CA PRO A 221 -27.73 6.39 13.98
C PRO A 221 -26.62 5.52 13.37
N PRO A 222 -25.87 4.74 14.19
CA PRO A 222 -24.78 3.89 13.70
C PRO A 222 -25.23 2.94 12.57
N ALA A 223 -24.45 2.89 11.50
CA ALA A 223 -24.72 1.99 10.39
C ALA A 223 -24.46 0.51 10.82
N ASN A 224 -25.08 -0.40 10.10
CA ASN A 224 -24.71 -1.83 10.20
C ASN A 224 -23.64 -2.11 9.14
N PHE A 225 -22.58 -2.81 9.53
CA PHE A 225 -21.46 -3.11 8.64
C PHE A 225 -21.85 -4.08 7.52
N PHE A 226 -22.81 -5.01 7.79
CA PHE A 226 -23.22 -6.03 6.82
C PHE A 226 -24.44 -5.67 6.01
N ARG A 227 -25.27 -4.74 6.50
CA ARG A 227 -26.57 -4.39 5.91
C ARG A 227 -26.66 -2.89 5.63
N ASP A 228 -27.28 -2.54 4.53
CA ASP A 228 -27.68 -1.16 4.27
C ASP A 228 -28.93 -0.76 5.09
N GLU A 229 -29.37 0.48 4.95
CA GLU A 229 -30.53 1.03 5.67
C GLU A 229 -31.86 0.35 5.30
N ARG A 230 -31.88 -0.43 4.20
CA ARG A 230 -33.03 -1.22 3.73
C ARG A 230 -32.95 -2.67 4.21
N GLY A 231 -31.89 -3.04 4.93
CA GLY A 231 -31.62 -4.40 5.35
C GLY A 231 -31.03 -5.30 4.26
N THR A 232 -30.58 -4.71 3.12
CA THR A 232 -29.95 -5.46 2.04
C THR A 232 -28.48 -5.73 2.37
N ASP A 233 -27.99 -6.92 1.99
CA ASP A 233 -26.59 -7.27 2.16
C ASP A 233 -25.69 -6.29 1.39
N ARG A 234 -24.68 -5.72 2.05
CA ARG A 234 -23.70 -4.85 1.40
C ARG A 234 -22.77 -5.66 0.52
N ALA A 235 -22.68 -5.28 -0.75
CA ALA A 235 -21.70 -5.84 -1.67
C ALA A 235 -20.28 -5.49 -1.21
N PHE A 236 -19.34 -6.40 -1.47
CA PHE A 236 -17.93 -6.17 -1.10
C PHE A 236 -16.96 -6.58 -2.20
N PHE A 237 -17.19 -7.69 -2.87
CA PHE A 237 -16.22 -8.23 -3.83
C PHE A 237 -16.77 -8.14 -5.25
N ARG A 238 -16.09 -7.33 -6.09
CA ARG A 238 -16.46 -7.12 -7.50
C ARG A 238 -15.51 -7.86 -8.43
N VAL A 239 -16.07 -8.58 -9.41
CA VAL A 239 -15.34 -9.23 -10.49
C VAL A 239 -15.97 -8.85 -11.82
N ASN A 240 -15.17 -8.36 -12.77
CA ASN A 240 -15.64 -7.89 -14.08
C ASN A 240 -16.84 -6.91 -13.97
N GLY A 241 -16.78 -5.99 -13.00
CA GLY A 241 -17.80 -4.99 -12.76
C GLY A 241 -19.10 -5.50 -12.12
N ARG A 242 -19.15 -6.74 -11.62
CA ARG A 242 -20.31 -7.32 -10.96
C ARG A 242 -19.96 -7.77 -9.54
N ASP A 243 -20.82 -7.44 -8.59
CA ASP A 243 -20.66 -7.87 -7.21
C ASP A 243 -20.93 -9.37 -7.11
N THR A 244 -19.99 -10.08 -6.50
CA THR A 244 -19.99 -11.54 -6.40
C THR A 244 -19.98 -12.07 -4.97
N SER A 245 -19.72 -11.19 -3.99
CA SER A 245 -19.76 -11.51 -2.56
C SER A 245 -20.22 -10.32 -1.74
N THR A 246 -20.60 -10.57 -0.49
CA THR A 246 -21.01 -9.55 0.48
C THR A 246 -19.97 -9.38 1.57
N LEU A 247 -20.00 -8.24 2.28
CA LEU A 247 -19.14 -7.96 3.45
C LEU A 247 -19.26 -9.07 4.50
N GLU A 248 -20.47 -9.49 4.86
CA GLU A 248 -20.69 -10.56 5.85
C GLU A 248 -19.99 -11.85 5.46
N ARG A 249 -20.15 -12.28 4.20
CA ARG A 249 -19.49 -13.52 3.71
C ARG A 249 -17.98 -13.40 3.71
N PHE A 250 -17.46 -12.23 3.37
CA PHE A 250 -16.03 -11.99 3.38
C PHE A 250 -15.48 -12.04 4.79
N VAL A 251 -16.08 -11.28 5.72
CA VAL A 251 -15.69 -11.26 7.15
C VAL A 251 -15.75 -12.65 7.78
N ASP A 252 -16.81 -13.43 7.51
CA ASP A 252 -16.94 -14.82 8.01
C ASP A 252 -15.82 -15.73 7.48
N ALA A 253 -15.42 -15.54 6.23
CA ALA A 253 -14.33 -16.31 5.64
C ALA A 253 -12.95 -15.85 6.12
N ASP A 254 -12.76 -14.56 6.30
CA ASP A 254 -11.53 -13.93 6.77
C ASP A 254 -11.26 -14.28 8.24
N GLY A 255 -12.27 -14.18 9.10
CA GLY A 255 -12.19 -14.49 10.53
C GLY A 255 -11.90 -15.96 10.88
N ARG A 256 -11.83 -16.84 9.88
CA ARG A 256 -11.32 -18.22 10.04
C ARG A 256 -9.80 -18.34 9.95
N ARG A 257 -9.12 -17.23 9.69
CA ARG A 257 -7.66 -17.15 9.58
C ARG A 257 -7.11 -16.36 10.75
N THR A 258 -6.03 -16.81 11.36
CA THR A 258 -5.25 -15.98 12.27
C THR A 258 -4.65 -14.84 11.46
N GLY A 259 -4.84 -13.60 11.89
CA GLY A 259 -4.37 -12.41 11.18
C GLY A 259 -5.17 -12.13 9.89
N GLY A 260 -6.49 -12.26 9.91
CA GLY A 260 -7.39 -11.82 8.84
C GLY A 260 -7.34 -10.30 8.66
N GLN A 261 -7.81 -9.80 7.51
CA GLN A 261 -7.70 -8.39 7.17
C GLN A 261 -8.46 -7.48 8.15
N PHE A 262 -9.66 -7.86 8.57
CA PHE A 262 -10.42 -7.07 9.54
C PHE A 262 -9.86 -7.16 10.97
N ASP A 263 -9.25 -8.29 11.33
CA ASP A 263 -8.52 -8.41 12.60
C ASP A 263 -7.23 -7.57 12.58
N SER A 264 -6.60 -7.47 11.41
CA SER A 264 -5.45 -6.58 11.18
C SER A 264 -5.86 -5.11 11.31
N PHE A 265 -6.97 -4.68 10.73
CA PHE A 265 -7.48 -3.33 10.89
C PHE A 265 -7.82 -3.00 12.34
N ASP A 266 -8.48 -3.91 13.07
CA ASP A 266 -8.72 -3.72 14.51
C ASP A 266 -7.38 -3.59 15.26
N ALA A 267 -6.39 -4.43 14.96
CA ALA A 267 -5.10 -4.38 15.63
C ALA A 267 -4.36 -3.05 15.38
N VAL A 268 -4.45 -2.52 14.17
CA VAL A 268 -3.77 -1.26 13.79
C VAL A 268 -4.55 -0.04 14.27
N PHE A 269 -5.85 0.01 14.03
CA PHE A 269 -6.62 1.25 14.16
C PHE A 269 -7.40 1.36 15.47
N SER A 270 -7.65 0.26 16.18
CA SER A 270 -8.49 0.31 17.38
C SER A 270 -7.74 0.66 18.66
N PRO A 271 -8.45 1.23 19.64
CA PRO A 271 -7.89 1.40 20.97
C PRO A 271 -7.70 0.04 21.66
N ARG A 272 -6.77 -0.01 22.60
CA ARG A 272 -6.54 -1.19 23.44
C ARG A 272 -7.67 -1.37 24.44
N GLY A 273 -8.29 -2.53 24.45
CA GLY A 273 -9.26 -2.92 25.46
C GLY A 273 -8.64 -3.22 26.84
N THR A 274 -9.48 -3.32 27.86
CA THR A 274 -9.05 -3.64 29.23
C THR A 274 -8.46 -5.04 29.37
N ASP A 275 -8.76 -5.93 28.41
CA ASP A 275 -8.20 -7.28 28.30
C ASP A 275 -6.85 -7.31 27.54
N GLY A 276 -6.35 -6.14 27.10
CA GLY A 276 -5.11 -6.00 26.37
C GLY A 276 -5.22 -6.29 24.86
N LYS A 277 -6.42 -6.56 24.36
CA LYS A 277 -6.69 -6.80 22.93
C LYS A 277 -7.23 -5.55 22.23
N PRO A 278 -7.18 -5.46 20.91
CA PRO A 278 -7.86 -4.39 20.19
C PRO A 278 -9.37 -4.49 20.39
N GLN A 279 -10.04 -3.36 20.58
CA GLN A 279 -11.49 -3.33 20.61
C GLN A 279 -12.01 -3.48 19.17
N PRO A 280 -12.91 -4.42 18.87
CA PRO A 280 -13.39 -4.63 17.51
C PRO A 280 -14.24 -3.44 17.05
N LEU A 281 -14.04 -3.00 15.81
CA LEU A 281 -14.84 -1.92 15.20
C LEU A 281 -16.33 -2.27 15.14
N PHE A 282 -16.65 -3.53 14.92
CA PHE A 282 -18.03 -4.03 14.85
C PHE A 282 -18.13 -5.47 15.38
N ASP A 283 -19.32 -5.83 15.84
CA ASP A 283 -19.62 -7.20 16.23
C ASP A 283 -19.61 -8.12 15.00
N ARG A 284 -18.74 -9.11 14.97
CA ARG A 284 -18.52 -10.02 13.83
C ARG A 284 -19.74 -10.89 13.47
N LYS A 285 -20.74 -11.00 14.35
CA LYS A 285 -21.96 -11.80 14.11
C LYS A 285 -23.12 -10.94 13.62
N THR A 286 -23.26 -9.75 14.18
CA THR A 286 -24.43 -8.90 13.94
C THR A 286 -24.15 -7.75 12.99
N GLY A 287 -22.87 -7.40 12.77
CA GLY A 287 -22.45 -6.24 12.00
C GLY A 287 -22.70 -4.91 12.70
N ILE A 288 -23.07 -4.89 13.98
CA ILE A 288 -23.30 -3.66 14.73
C ILE A 288 -21.95 -2.97 14.98
N ILE A 289 -21.81 -1.75 14.46
CA ILE A 289 -20.62 -0.91 14.64
C ILE A 289 -20.61 -0.34 16.06
N ASP A 290 -19.44 -0.40 16.70
CA ASP A 290 -19.19 0.34 17.95
C ASP A 290 -18.85 1.80 17.62
N PRO A 291 -19.73 2.77 17.96
CA PRO A 291 -19.53 4.15 17.58
C PRO A 291 -18.34 4.79 18.32
N ALA A 292 -17.94 4.28 19.49
CA ALA A 292 -16.78 4.80 20.20
C ALA A 292 -15.46 4.36 19.53
N VAL A 293 -15.41 3.13 19.05
CA VAL A 293 -14.28 2.62 18.28
C VAL A 293 -14.21 3.31 16.92
N ALA A 294 -15.35 3.50 16.23
CA ALA A 294 -15.41 4.23 14.96
C ALA A 294 -14.91 5.67 15.10
N ALA A 295 -15.33 6.39 16.15
CA ALA A 295 -14.84 7.74 16.42
C ALA A 295 -13.33 7.77 16.75
N TYR A 296 -12.81 6.77 17.43
CA TYR A 296 -11.37 6.63 17.67
C TYR A 296 -10.60 6.43 16.35
N TRP A 297 -11.11 5.59 15.44
CA TRP A 297 -10.52 5.39 14.13
C TRP A 297 -10.49 6.70 13.33
N GLU A 298 -11.61 7.44 13.29
CA GLU A 298 -11.69 8.75 12.61
C GLU A 298 -10.66 9.73 13.17
N GLU A 299 -10.62 9.86 14.50
CA GLU A 299 -9.73 10.82 15.15
C GLU A 299 -8.25 10.54 14.85
N HIS A 300 -7.85 9.27 14.77
CA HIS A 300 -6.45 8.88 14.73
C HIS A 300 -5.96 8.47 13.35
N TYR A 301 -6.83 7.92 12.48
CA TYR A 301 -6.40 7.27 11.24
C TYR A 301 -7.16 7.67 9.99
N ASP A 302 -8.28 8.41 10.07
CA ASP A 302 -8.93 8.97 8.90
C ASP A 302 -8.06 10.05 8.28
N MET A 303 -7.53 9.78 7.08
CA MET A 303 -6.61 10.70 6.43
C MET A 303 -7.31 11.97 5.94
N THR A 304 -8.59 11.87 5.56
CA THR A 304 -9.39 13.03 5.15
C THR A 304 -9.55 14.01 6.31
N GLU A 305 -9.94 13.52 7.48
CA GLU A 305 -10.15 14.34 8.66
C GLU A 305 -8.81 14.86 9.23
N LEU A 306 -7.76 14.03 9.21
CA LEU A 306 -6.42 14.45 9.58
C LEU A 306 -5.96 15.65 8.74
N LEU A 307 -6.12 15.59 7.43
CA LEU A 307 -5.73 16.70 6.54
C LEU A 307 -6.60 17.92 6.73
N LYS A 308 -7.94 17.78 6.87
CA LYS A 308 -8.83 18.91 7.14
C LYS A 308 -8.41 19.71 8.38
N ARG A 309 -8.15 19.03 9.49
CA ARG A 309 -7.77 19.69 10.76
C ARG A 309 -6.33 20.23 10.78
N SER A 310 -5.43 19.66 9.96
CA SER A 310 -3.99 19.97 10.02
C SER A 310 -3.48 20.71 8.77
N TRP A 311 -4.32 21.03 7.80
CA TRP A 311 -3.91 21.56 6.50
C TRP A 311 -3.04 22.83 6.57
N PRO A 312 -3.34 23.82 7.45
CA PRO A 312 -2.50 25.03 7.51
C PRO A 312 -1.02 24.72 7.79
N THR A 313 -0.74 23.62 8.50
CA THR A 313 0.61 23.20 8.85
C THR A 313 1.17 22.16 7.88
N LEU A 314 0.37 21.17 7.49
CA LEU A 314 0.80 20.06 6.65
C LEU A 314 0.79 20.40 5.16
N GLY A 315 -0.18 21.17 4.69
CA GLY A 315 -0.35 21.47 3.27
C GLY A 315 0.93 21.97 2.61
N PRO A 316 1.64 22.98 3.16
CA PRO A 316 2.89 23.45 2.59
C PRO A 316 4.00 22.38 2.50
N GLN A 317 3.98 21.37 3.36
CA GLN A 317 4.97 20.28 3.41
C GLN A 317 4.65 19.15 2.43
N LEU A 318 3.39 19.09 1.94
CA LEU A 318 2.88 18.03 1.07
C LEU A 318 2.82 18.44 -0.42
N VAL A 319 3.19 19.67 -0.75
CA VAL A 319 3.17 20.19 -2.13
C VAL A 319 3.96 19.26 -3.06
N GLY A 320 3.29 18.76 -4.11
CA GLY A 320 3.85 17.87 -5.14
C GLY A 320 4.11 16.44 -4.70
N LYS A 321 3.71 16.04 -3.48
CA LYS A 321 4.12 14.76 -2.88
C LYS A 321 3.03 13.69 -2.87
N ILE A 322 1.77 14.02 -3.09
CA ILE A 322 0.65 13.07 -3.02
C ILE A 322 0.22 12.64 -4.42
N ASN A 323 0.30 11.35 -4.70
CA ASN A 323 -0.12 10.75 -5.96
C ASN A 323 -0.93 9.48 -5.67
N ILE A 324 -2.16 9.41 -6.19
CA ILE A 324 -3.08 8.29 -5.95
C ILE A 324 -3.62 7.77 -7.28
N PHE A 325 -3.68 6.45 -7.39
CA PHE A 325 -4.29 5.74 -8.52
C PHE A 325 -5.29 4.73 -7.98
N VAL A 326 -6.51 4.71 -8.52
CA VAL A 326 -7.52 3.70 -8.19
C VAL A 326 -8.27 3.30 -9.45
N GLY A 327 -8.69 2.05 -9.54
CA GLY A 327 -9.52 1.58 -10.64
C GLY A 327 -10.98 2.01 -10.46
N SER A 328 -11.67 2.45 -11.54
CA SER A 328 -13.11 2.79 -11.46
C SER A 328 -14.02 1.58 -11.24
N GLN A 329 -13.46 0.38 -11.25
CA GLN A 329 -14.13 -0.90 -11.00
C GLN A 329 -13.36 -1.68 -9.93
N ASP A 330 -12.80 -0.96 -8.94
CA ASP A 330 -12.00 -1.60 -7.90
C ASP A 330 -12.76 -2.76 -7.26
N THR A 331 -12.06 -3.86 -7.04
CA THR A 331 -12.65 -5.12 -6.55
C THR A 331 -13.29 -4.95 -5.16
N PHE A 332 -12.74 -4.06 -4.34
CA PHE A 332 -13.16 -3.81 -2.96
C PHE A 332 -13.90 -2.47 -2.79
N HIS A 333 -14.34 -1.85 -3.89
CA HIS A 333 -15.05 -0.57 -3.90
C HIS A 333 -14.26 0.62 -3.32
N LEU A 334 -12.93 0.58 -3.44
CA LEU A 334 -12.06 1.62 -2.86
C LEU A 334 -12.12 2.95 -3.61
N GLU A 335 -12.63 2.96 -4.84
CA GLU A 335 -12.74 4.16 -5.66
C GLU A 335 -13.63 5.25 -5.04
N SER A 336 -14.64 4.87 -4.26
CA SER A 336 -15.56 5.83 -3.63
C SER A 336 -14.89 6.58 -2.47
N SER A 337 -14.17 5.89 -1.61
CA SER A 337 -13.38 6.51 -0.55
C SER A 337 -12.29 7.44 -1.10
N VAL A 338 -11.59 7.00 -2.17
CA VAL A 338 -10.60 7.85 -2.86
C VAL A 338 -11.26 9.09 -3.48
N ALA A 339 -12.47 8.99 -4.04
CA ALA A 339 -13.18 10.13 -4.60
C ALA A 339 -13.54 11.15 -3.50
N ARG A 340 -14.02 10.69 -2.34
CA ARG A 340 -14.30 11.56 -1.18
C ARG A 340 -13.05 12.28 -0.68
N PHE A 341 -11.93 11.52 -0.55
CA PHE A 341 -10.64 12.09 -0.21
C PHE A 341 -10.20 13.16 -1.23
N ALA A 342 -10.37 12.88 -2.54
CA ALA A 342 -10.04 13.82 -3.61
C ALA A 342 -10.81 15.13 -3.48
N ASP A 343 -12.13 15.06 -3.27
CA ASP A 343 -12.97 16.24 -3.09
C ASP A 343 -12.52 17.06 -1.88
N ALA A 344 -12.21 16.41 -0.77
CA ALA A 344 -11.76 17.06 0.44
C ALA A 344 -10.41 17.77 0.25
N VAL A 345 -9.39 17.10 -0.31
CA VAL A 345 -8.07 17.73 -0.50
C VAL A 345 -8.09 18.82 -1.57
N HIS A 346 -8.92 18.69 -2.61
CA HIS A 346 -9.14 19.78 -3.58
C HIS A 346 -9.76 21.01 -2.93
N ALA A 347 -10.76 20.81 -2.05
CA ALA A 347 -11.37 21.91 -1.30
C ALA A 347 -10.37 22.64 -0.38
N LEU A 348 -9.33 21.94 0.08
CA LEU A 348 -8.22 22.51 0.85
C LEU A 348 -7.16 23.21 -0.01
N GLY A 349 -7.30 23.17 -1.34
CA GLY A 349 -6.35 23.76 -2.27
C GLY A 349 -5.07 22.91 -2.48
N SER A 350 -5.16 21.60 -2.24
CA SER A 350 -4.05 20.68 -2.50
C SER A 350 -3.76 20.53 -3.99
N ASP A 351 -2.50 20.33 -4.31
CA ASP A 351 -2.02 19.94 -5.65
C ASP A 351 -1.90 18.41 -5.82
N ALA A 352 -2.52 17.64 -4.93
CA ALA A 352 -2.54 16.18 -4.98
C ALA A 352 -3.01 15.67 -6.35
N ARG A 353 -2.30 14.72 -6.90
CA ARG A 353 -2.61 14.10 -8.20
C ARG A 353 -3.35 12.79 -7.97
N ILE A 354 -4.66 12.78 -8.23
CA ILE A 354 -5.53 11.64 -8.01
C ILE A 354 -6.10 11.20 -9.36
N SER A 355 -5.94 9.93 -9.70
CA SER A 355 -6.33 9.35 -10.99
C SER A 355 -7.24 8.14 -10.79
N ILE A 356 -8.51 8.28 -11.19
CA ILE A 356 -9.44 7.15 -11.27
C ILE A 356 -9.30 6.54 -12.67
N ILE A 357 -8.73 5.34 -12.75
CA ILE A 357 -8.42 4.66 -14.02
C ILE A 357 -9.64 3.90 -14.50
N ARG A 358 -10.23 4.39 -15.59
CA ARG A 358 -11.47 3.84 -16.16
C ARG A 358 -11.32 2.37 -16.55
N GLY A 359 -12.24 1.53 -16.07
CA GLY A 359 -12.32 0.11 -16.40
C GLY A 359 -11.32 -0.78 -15.68
N ALA A 360 -10.38 -0.20 -14.90
CA ALA A 360 -9.47 -1.00 -14.09
C ALA A 360 -10.16 -1.49 -12.81
N ASP A 361 -9.85 -2.70 -12.41
CA ASP A 361 -10.11 -3.26 -11.09
C ASP A 361 -8.86 -3.20 -10.20
N HIS A 362 -8.93 -3.79 -9.03
CA HIS A 362 -7.85 -3.77 -8.02
C HIS A 362 -6.51 -4.33 -8.51
N TRP A 363 -6.54 -5.24 -9.48
CA TRP A 363 -5.36 -5.95 -9.98
C TRP A 363 -4.97 -5.52 -11.40
N SER A 364 -5.96 -5.32 -12.27
CA SER A 364 -5.71 -4.91 -13.65
C SER A 364 -5.18 -3.48 -13.77
N ILE A 365 -5.30 -2.68 -12.71
CA ILE A 365 -4.78 -1.30 -12.62
C ILE A 365 -3.30 -1.19 -13.03
N PHE A 366 -2.52 -2.23 -12.80
CA PHE A 366 -1.10 -2.25 -13.15
C PHE A 366 -0.84 -2.28 -14.66
N HIS A 367 -1.83 -2.65 -15.49
CA HIS A 367 -1.63 -2.95 -16.90
C HIS A 367 -2.61 -2.28 -17.88
N VAL A 368 -3.76 -1.79 -17.41
CA VAL A 368 -4.86 -1.29 -18.29
C VAL A 368 -4.43 -0.11 -19.17
N GLN A 369 -3.54 0.74 -18.69
CA GLN A 369 -3.02 1.91 -19.43
C GLN A 369 -1.50 1.86 -19.57
N GLY A 370 -0.94 0.68 -19.84
CA GLY A 370 0.49 0.45 -19.81
C GLY A 370 0.98 0.04 -18.42
N SER A 371 2.29 0.04 -18.20
CA SER A 371 2.84 -0.31 -16.89
C SER A 371 2.72 0.85 -15.91
N LEU A 372 1.83 0.73 -14.93
CA LEU A 372 1.71 1.72 -13.85
C LEU A 372 2.99 1.78 -13.01
N ILE A 373 3.66 0.65 -12.83
CA ILE A 373 4.94 0.58 -12.13
C ILE A 373 5.99 1.44 -12.85
N ALA A 374 6.12 1.29 -14.16
CA ALA A 374 7.06 2.10 -14.93
C ALA A 374 6.71 3.60 -14.81
N ARG A 375 5.44 3.95 -14.90
CA ARG A 375 4.97 5.34 -14.72
C ARG A 375 5.38 5.90 -13.35
N ILE A 376 5.14 5.16 -12.27
CA ILE A 376 5.49 5.59 -10.90
C ILE A 376 7.00 5.82 -10.77
N VAL A 377 7.82 4.89 -11.26
CA VAL A 377 9.27 5.03 -11.20
C VAL A 377 9.77 6.23 -12.01
N HIS A 378 9.20 6.48 -13.19
CA HIS A 378 9.52 7.68 -13.97
C HIS A 378 9.09 8.97 -13.25
N GLU A 379 7.88 9.02 -12.69
CA GLU A 379 7.41 10.18 -11.92
C GLU A 379 8.29 10.46 -10.69
N ALA A 380 8.74 9.42 -9.98
CA ALA A 380 9.69 9.55 -8.87
C ALA A 380 11.05 10.07 -9.34
N SER A 381 11.56 9.56 -10.47
CA SER A 381 12.80 10.05 -11.08
C SER A 381 12.69 11.54 -11.45
N ASP A 382 11.59 11.93 -12.07
CA ASP A 382 11.35 13.33 -12.43
C ASP A 382 11.25 14.23 -11.18
N ALA A 383 10.61 13.75 -10.11
CA ALA A 383 10.53 14.47 -8.84
C ALA A 383 11.94 14.69 -8.24
N TYR A 384 12.76 13.65 -8.24
CA TYR A 384 14.14 13.74 -7.79
C TYR A 384 14.99 14.72 -8.63
N GLU A 385 14.92 14.63 -9.96
CA GLU A 385 15.67 15.50 -10.85
C GLU A 385 15.22 16.97 -10.74
N ARG A 386 13.91 17.24 -10.57
CA ARG A 386 13.41 18.59 -10.27
C ARG A 386 14.00 19.14 -8.97
N SER A 387 13.99 18.34 -7.90
CA SER A 387 14.58 18.74 -6.61
C SER A 387 16.06 19.07 -6.74
N ARG A 388 16.84 18.24 -7.44
CA ARG A 388 18.26 18.50 -7.72
C ARG A 388 18.48 19.79 -8.49
N ALA A 389 17.67 20.07 -9.50
CA ALA A 389 17.77 21.27 -10.30
C ALA A 389 17.50 22.52 -9.45
N LEU A 390 16.49 22.48 -8.57
CA LEU A 390 16.20 23.57 -7.64
C LEU A 390 17.34 23.81 -6.65
N ALA A 391 17.89 22.76 -6.06
CA ALA A 391 19.03 22.86 -5.15
C ALA A 391 20.28 23.45 -5.81
N ARG A 392 20.56 23.07 -7.06
CA ARG A 392 21.68 23.65 -7.84
C ARG A 392 21.47 25.13 -8.10
N ARG A 393 20.27 25.57 -8.49
CA ARG A 393 19.95 26.99 -8.73
C ARG A 393 20.12 27.82 -7.45
N ALA A 394 19.60 27.31 -6.31
CA ALA A 394 19.77 27.98 -5.03
C ALA A 394 21.24 28.13 -4.63
N SER A 395 22.08 27.12 -4.85
CA SER A 395 23.51 27.15 -4.56
C SER A 395 24.26 28.14 -5.43
N ILE A 396 23.89 28.28 -6.72
CA ILE A 396 24.50 29.27 -7.64
C ILE A 396 24.11 30.68 -7.18
N HIS A 397 22.85 30.89 -6.84
CA HIS A 397 22.34 32.18 -6.40
C HIS A 397 23.05 32.65 -5.10
N ALA A 398 23.20 31.75 -4.14
CA ALA A 398 23.88 32.02 -2.86
C ALA A 398 25.37 32.42 -3.09
N ARG A 399 26.08 31.73 -4.01
CA ARG A 399 27.49 32.09 -4.34
C ARG A 399 27.60 33.45 -4.99
N ASN A 400 26.69 33.80 -5.89
CA ASN A 400 26.68 35.09 -6.56
C ASN A 400 26.40 36.25 -5.59
N PHE A 401 25.57 36.03 -4.55
CA PHE A 401 25.38 37.02 -3.50
C PHE A 401 26.58 37.15 -2.56
N ALA A 402 27.26 36.06 -2.26
CA ALA A 402 28.47 36.10 -1.39
C ALA A 402 29.71 36.68 -2.10
N SER A 403 29.67 36.80 -3.43
CA SER A 403 30.79 37.36 -4.24
C SER A 403 30.50 38.76 -4.79
N ALA A 404 29.37 39.37 -4.42
CA ALA A 404 29.09 40.75 -4.74
C ALA A 404 29.88 41.67 -3.77
N PRO A 405 30.66 42.66 -4.26
CA PRO A 405 31.52 43.51 -3.44
C PRO A 405 30.75 44.42 -2.48
#